data_18d3783757cf150c5831e7f72bab13c3
#
_entry.id   18d3783757cf150c5831e7f72bab13c3
#
_cell.length_a   1.000
_cell.length_b   1.000
_cell.length_c   1.000
_cell.angle_alpha   90.00
_cell.angle_beta   90.00
_cell.angle_gamma   90.00
#
_symmetry.space_group_name_H-M   'P 1'
#
loop_
_entity.id
_entity.type
_entity.pdbx_description
1 polymer ?
#
loop_
_entity_poly.entity_id
_entity_poly.type
_entity_poly.pdbx_seq_one_letter_code
_entity_poly.pdbx_strand_id
1 'polypeptide(L)'
;MEPLGAAAARRRPPSPAMAAPALLPLLLLLALALSSCVGAAAASGAPVGEDYVRPPARPRLGQRRALLGLFPWSKKKASASASDPQQVHISLSGEKHMRITWVTDDNSVPSVVDYGTKSNTYTSSSDGESTSYSYLMYSSGKIHHVVIGPLEDNTVYYYRCGGRGSEFQLKTPPSQFPLSLAVVGDLGQTSWTTSTLNHIKQCEYDMLLLPGDLSYADYMQHLWDSFGELVEPLASTRPWMVTQGNHEKEMIPFFKSGFQSYNARWKMPYEESGSTSNLYYSFEVAGVHAIMLGSYTDYDESSDQYAWLKADLANIDRKRTPWLIVLLHVPWYNSNWAHQGEGDSMMSAMEPLLHAAHVDIIIAGHVHAYERTERVYKGGVNPCGAVHITIGDGGNREGLARRYHNPKPLWSVFREASFGHGELKIVNSTHAHWTWHRNDDEEPVRTDDVWITSLAGSQCVQDSSREFRKILMSP
;
A
#
# COMPACT_ATOMS: atom_id res chain seq x y z
N MET A 1 -60.24 -56.30 -12.60
CA MET A 1 -59.99 -57.15 -13.81
C MET A 1 -58.57 -56.75 -14.26
N GLU A 2 -57.70 -57.72 -14.01
CA GLU A 2 -56.32 -57.81 -14.48
C GLU A 2 -56.24 -57.93 -16.03
N PRO A 3 -55.03 -57.94 -16.66
CA PRO A 3 -53.74 -58.54 -16.20
C PRO A 3 -52.49 -57.70 -16.52
N LEU A 4 -51.49 -57.83 -15.68
CA LEU A 4 -50.15 -58.45 -15.75
C LEU A 4 -49.45 -58.43 -17.15
N GLY A 5 -48.32 -57.79 -17.18
CA GLY A 5 -47.26 -57.86 -18.21
C GLY A 5 -45.86 -57.79 -17.63
N ALA A 6 -45.06 -58.82 -17.83
CA ALA A 6 -43.83 -59.15 -17.21
C ALA A 6 -42.63 -58.23 -17.58
N ALA A 7 -41.77 -58.00 -16.63
CA ALA A 7 -40.49 -57.30 -16.79
C ALA A 7 -39.36 -58.25 -17.21
N ALA A 8 -38.70 -57.97 -18.33
CA ALA A 8 -37.49 -58.65 -18.79
C ALA A 8 -36.22 -57.93 -18.23
N ALA A 9 -35.44 -58.62 -17.45
CA ALA A 9 -34.15 -58.17 -16.92
C ALA A 9 -33.08 -58.08 -18.02
N ARG A 10 -32.55 -56.91 -18.30
CA ARG A 10 -31.36 -56.72 -19.13
C ARG A 10 -30.12 -56.65 -18.24
N ARG A 11 -29.18 -57.59 -18.45
CA ARG A 11 -27.86 -57.61 -17.84
C ARG A 11 -27.02 -56.42 -18.33
N ARG A 12 -26.35 -55.71 -17.40
CA ARG A 12 -25.36 -54.69 -17.70
C ARG A 12 -23.99 -55.36 -18.05
N PRO A 13 -23.23 -54.81 -19.01
CA PRO A 13 -21.85 -55.24 -19.27
C PRO A 13 -20.89 -54.65 -18.21
N PRO A 14 -19.71 -55.25 -17.99
CA PRO A 14 -18.75 -54.81 -16.99
C PRO A 14 -18.08 -53.49 -17.39
N SER A 15 -17.85 -52.59 -16.40
CA SER A 15 -17.15 -51.35 -16.54
C SER A 15 -15.67 -51.55 -16.87
N PRO A 16 -15.08 -50.76 -17.76
CA PRO A 16 -13.63 -50.79 -17.97
C PRO A 16 -12.89 -50.11 -16.80
N ALA A 17 -11.73 -50.66 -16.44
CA ALA A 17 -10.84 -50.14 -15.42
C ALA A 17 -10.40 -48.70 -15.73
N MET A 18 -10.51 -47.82 -14.76
CA MET A 18 -10.00 -46.44 -14.84
C MET A 18 -8.45 -46.47 -14.81
N ALA A 19 -7.84 -46.13 -15.92
CA ALA A 19 -6.44 -45.77 -15.96
C ALA A 19 -6.22 -44.38 -15.36
N ALA A 20 -5.26 -44.22 -14.48
CA ALA A 20 -4.90 -42.94 -13.88
C ALA A 20 -4.42 -41.95 -14.96
N PRO A 21 -4.88 -40.69 -14.96
CA PRO A 21 -4.37 -39.72 -15.89
C PRO A 21 -2.97 -39.25 -15.48
N ALA A 22 -2.07 -39.25 -16.43
CA ALA A 22 -0.69 -38.84 -16.27
C ALA A 22 -0.61 -37.34 -15.89
N LEU A 23 0.10 -37.03 -14.83
CA LEU A 23 0.42 -35.68 -14.35
C LEU A 23 1.35 -34.87 -15.29
N LEU A 24 1.84 -35.49 -16.35
CA LEU A 24 2.82 -34.89 -17.27
C LEU A 24 2.31 -33.71 -18.11
N PRO A 25 1.06 -33.68 -18.62
CA PRO A 25 0.60 -32.53 -19.43
C PRO A 25 0.31 -31.27 -18.62
N LEU A 26 0.05 -31.38 -17.31
CA LEU A 26 -0.24 -30.19 -16.48
C LEU A 26 1.02 -29.39 -16.16
N LEU A 27 2.17 -30.05 -15.98
CA LEU A 27 3.47 -29.42 -15.77
C LEU A 27 3.98 -28.74 -17.05
N LEU A 28 3.68 -29.27 -18.24
CA LEU A 28 4.06 -28.65 -19.50
C LEU A 28 3.21 -27.41 -19.84
N LEU A 29 1.93 -27.39 -19.45
CA LEU A 29 1.07 -26.21 -19.60
C LEU A 29 1.44 -25.08 -18.63
N LEU A 30 1.90 -25.42 -17.41
CA LEU A 30 2.40 -24.42 -16.46
C LEU A 30 3.74 -23.81 -16.94
N ALA A 31 4.61 -24.62 -17.56
CA ALA A 31 5.87 -24.15 -18.13
C ALA A 31 5.65 -23.25 -19.37
N LEU A 32 4.63 -23.52 -20.18
CA LEU A 32 4.27 -22.72 -21.35
C LEU A 32 3.57 -21.41 -20.95
N ALA A 33 2.78 -21.37 -19.88
CA ALA A 33 2.18 -20.16 -19.35
C ALA A 33 3.22 -19.19 -18.73
N LEU A 34 4.28 -19.75 -18.13
CA LEU A 34 5.40 -18.95 -17.61
C LEU A 34 6.33 -18.40 -18.71
N SER A 35 6.34 -19.05 -19.90
CA SER A 35 7.17 -18.61 -21.03
C SER A 35 6.53 -17.48 -21.86
N SER A 36 5.21 -17.29 -21.77
CA SER A 36 4.49 -16.26 -22.55
C SER A 36 4.48 -14.88 -21.89
N CYS A 37 4.92 -14.75 -20.65
CA CYS A 37 5.04 -13.44 -19.97
C CYS A 37 6.41 -12.76 -20.11
N VAL A 38 7.37 -13.36 -20.85
CA VAL A 38 8.73 -12.81 -21.03
C VAL A 38 8.95 -12.15 -22.38
N GLY A 39 7.93 -12.04 -23.21
CA GLY A 39 8.09 -11.62 -24.61
C GLY A 39 7.20 -10.46 -25.02
N ALA A 40 7.37 -9.25 -24.46
CA ALA A 40 6.94 -8.02 -25.15
C ALA A 40 7.45 -6.76 -24.44
N ALA A 41 8.70 -6.43 -24.55
CA ALA A 41 9.16 -5.05 -24.36
C ALA A 41 10.46 -4.79 -25.15
N ALA A 42 10.39 -4.90 -26.45
CA ALA A 42 11.29 -4.16 -27.32
C ALA A 42 10.56 -2.87 -27.70
N ALA A 43 10.65 -1.85 -26.87
CA ALA A 43 10.05 -0.56 -27.15
C ALA A 43 11.00 0.28 -28.00
N SER A 44 10.55 0.58 -29.20
CA SER A 44 11.04 1.71 -30.00
C SER A 44 10.72 3.01 -29.25
N GLY A 45 11.75 3.81 -28.97
CA GLY A 45 11.62 5.06 -28.24
C GLY A 45 10.78 6.11 -28.96
N ALA A 46 9.90 6.76 -28.19
CA ALA A 46 9.37 8.07 -28.51
C ALA A 46 9.79 9.04 -27.40
N PRO A 47 10.01 10.34 -27.71
CA PRO A 47 10.71 11.25 -26.80
C PRO A 47 9.89 11.55 -25.54
N VAL A 48 10.57 11.53 -24.41
CA VAL A 48 10.17 12.14 -23.15
C VAL A 48 9.90 13.63 -23.39
N GLY A 49 8.93 14.23 -22.68
CA GLY A 49 8.65 15.67 -22.79
C GLY A 49 9.93 16.49 -22.79
N GLU A 50 9.92 17.58 -23.53
CA GLU A 50 11.10 18.26 -24.11
C GLU A 50 12.20 18.74 -23.14
N ASP A 51 12.07 18.57 -21.80
CA ASP A 51 12.95 19.26 -20.85
C ASP A 51 13.88 18.38 -19.99
N TYR A 52 13.82 17.06 -20.11
CA TYR A 52 14.74 16.20 -19.33
C TYR A 52 15.31 15.00 -20.07
N VAL A 53 16.60 15.04 -20.32
CA VAL A 53 17.39 13.88 -20.74
C VAL A 53 18.13 13.32 -19.52
N ARG A 54 17.63 12.21 -18.99
CA ARG A 54 18.31 11.49 -17.91
C ARG A 54 19.75 11.15 -18.33
N PRO A 55 20.75 11.49 -17.51
CA PRO A 55 22.12 11.00 -17.74
C PRO A 55 22.11 9.47 -17.84
N PRO A 56 22.88 8.86 -18.74
CA PRO A 56 22.96 7.41 -18.83
C PRO A 56 23.47 6.85 -17.49
N ALA A 57 22.71 5.95 -16.90
CA ALA A 57 23.09 5.28 -15.65
C ALA A 57 24.50 4.69 -15.81
N ARG A 58 25.45 5.10 -14.99
CA ARG A 58 26.79 4.52 -14.98
C ARG A 58 26.66 3.03 -14.64
N PRO A 59 27.14 2.10 -15.48
CA PRO A 59 27.04 0.69 -15.19
C PRO A 59 27.84 0.38 -13.93
N ARG A 60 27.15 0.06 -12.82
CA ARG A 60 27.83 -0.45 -11.61
C ARG A 60 28.50 -1.78 -11.95
N LEU A 61 29.77 -1.91 -11.62
CA LEU A 61 30.60 -3.10 -11.90
C LEU A 61 30.04 -4.43 -11.33
N GLY A 62 28.93 -4.40 -10.55
CA GLY A 62 28.27 -5.55 -9.94
C GLY A 62 27.14 -6.20 -10.73
N GLN A 63 26.55 -5.54 -11.73
CA GLN A 63 25.33 -6.03 -12.39
C GLN A 63 25.54 -7.14 -13.44
N ARG A 64 26.77 -7.42 -13.85
CA ARG A 64 27.06 -8.49 -14.84
C ARG A 64 26.91 -9.94 -14.30
N ARG A 65 26.68 -10.15 -13.02
CA ARG A 65 26.52 -11.49 -12.41
C ARG A 65 25.09 -11.93 -12.12
N ALA A 66 24.09 -11.08 -12.29
CA ALA A 66 22.71 -11.38 -11.96
C ALA A 66 21.91 -12.12 -13.04
N LEU A 67 22.44 -12.28 -14.25
CA LEU A 67 21.72 -12.89 -15.39
C LEU A 67 21.90 -14.40 -15.55
N LEU A 68 22.65 -15.07 -14.70
CA LEU A 68 22.89 -16.54 -14.75
C LEU A 68 22.84 -17.24 -13.37
N GLY A 69 22.25 -16.62 -12.37
CA GLY A 69 22.03 -17.21 -11.05
C GLY A 69 20.63 -17.79 -10.92
N LEU A 70 20.49 -19.07 -11.12
CA LEU A 70 19.40 -19.85 -10.57
C LEU A 70 19.23 -19.47 -9.10
N PHE A 71 18.09 -18.80 -8.78
CA PHE A 71 17.58 -18.51 -7.45
C PHE A 71 18.64 -18.41 -6.33
N PRO A 72 19.10 -17.19 -5.95
CA PRO A 72 19.70 -17.07 -4.64
C PRO A 72 18.58 -17.14 -3.61
N TRP A 73 18.45 -18.27 -2.94
CA TRP A 73 17.82 -18.33 -1.64
C TRP A 73 18.44 -17.21 -0.80
N SER A 74 17.62 -16.33 -0.26
CA SER A 74 18.05 -15.29 0.65
C SER A 74 18.96 -15.97 1.67
N LYS A 75 20.23 -15.59 1.71
CA LYS A 75 21.11 -16.02 2.79
C LYS A 75 20.53 -15.37 4.03
N LYS A 76 19.81 -16.16 4.86
CA LYS A 76 19.50 -15.73 6.23
C LYS A 76 20.76 -15.07 6.79
N LYS A 77 20.60 -13.90 7.38
CA LYS A 77 21.66 -13.21 8.09
C LYS A 77 22.32 -14.26 9.02
N ALA A 78 23.56 -14.65 8.75
CA ALA A 78 24.25 -15.66 9.52
C ALA A 78 24.38 -15.16 10.94
N SER A 79 23.55 -15.67 11.88
CA SER A 79 23.56 -15.60 13.34
C SER A 79 22.30 -15.06 14.03
N ALA A 80 21.19 -14.75 13.35
CA ALA A 80 19.96 -14.49 14.08
C ALA A 80 19.46 -15.80 14.71
N SER A 81 19.17 -15.80 16.00
CA SER A 81 18.45 -16.89 16.65
C SER A 81 17.02 -16.97 16.08
N ALA A 82 16.45 -18.17 16.00
CA ALA A 82 15.05 -18.35 15.62
C ALA A 82 14.06 -17.53 16.47
N SER A 83 14.51 -17.16 17.66
CA SER A 83 13.74 -16.35 18.62
C SER A 83 13.95 -14.85 18.48
N ASP A 84 14.88 -14.39 17.64
CA ASP A 84 15.15 -12.96 17.48
C ASP A 84 14.04 -12.30 16.66
N PRO A 85 13.56 -11.10 17.06
CA PRO A 85 12.61 -10.33 16.26
C PRO A 85 13.19 -9.97 14.90
N GLN A 86 12.40 -10.15 13.85
CA GLN A 86 12.72 -9.85 12.46
C GLN A 86 11.58 -9.07 11.84
N GLN A 87 11.85 -8.27 10.79
CA GLN A 87 10.83 -7.56 10.00
C GLN A 87 10.00 -6.61 10.86
N VAL A 88 10.61 -6.00 11.85
CA VAL A 88 9.94 -5.12 12.79
C VAL A 88 9.42 -3.88 12.08
N HIS A 89 8.13 -3.61 12.22
CA HIS A 89 7.50 -2.41 11.69
C HIS A 89 6.37 -1.91 12.62
N ILE A 90 6.04 -0.64 12.48
CA ILE A 90 5.05 0.00 13.35
C ILE A 90 3.98 0.72 12.54
N SER A 91 2.77 0.77 13.08
CA SER A 91 1.64 1.52 12.53
C SER A 91 0.85 2.18 13.65
N LEU A 92 0.04 3.21 13.34
CA LEU A 92 -0.91 3.74 14.31
C LEU A 92 -1.98 2.70 14.65
N SER A 93 -2.49 2.72 15.87
CA SER A 93 -3.59 1.86 16.36
C SER A 93 -4.51 2.68 17.27
N GLY A 94 -5.23 3.63 16.67
CA GLY A 94 -6.04 4.58 17.40
C GLY A 94 -5.26 5.76 18.00
N GLU A 95 -5.95 6.58 18.76
CA GLU A 95 -5.37 7.77 19.37
C GLU A 95 -4.32 7.39 20.41
N LYS A 96 -3.12 7.97 20.29
CA LYS A 96 -1.98 7.76 21.22
C LYS A 96 -1.51 6.31 21.36
N HIS A 97 -1.86 5.43 20.44
CA HIS A 97 -1.43 4.03 20.46
C HIS A 97 -0.66 3.67 19.20
N MET A 98 0.32 2.79 19.37
CA MET A 98 1.17 2.29 18.30
C MET A 98 1.12 0.76 18.29
N ARG A 99 0.86 0.16 17.14
CA ARG A 99 1.01 -1.26 16.92
C ARG A 99 2.46 -1.56 16.51
N ILE A 100 3.07 -2.51 17.18
CA ILE A 100 4.38 -3.05 16.83
C ILE A 100 4.17 -4.46 16.30
N THR A 101 4.65 -4.71 15.10
CA THR A 101 4.55 -6.01 14.43
C THR A 101 5.94 -6.55 14.16
N TRP A 102 6.16 -7.82 14.41
CA TRP A 102 7.42 -8.52 14.09
C TRP A 102 7.19 -10.00 13.83
N VAL A 103 8.21 -10.68 13.30
CA VAL A 103 8.17 -12.12 13.01
C VAL A 103 9.25 -12.84 13.81
N THR A 104 8.95 -14.06 14.27
CA THR A 104 9.92 -15.00 14.81
C THR A 104 9.75 -16.40 14.18
N ASP A 105 10.84 -17.13 14.04
CA ASP A 105 10.79 -18.53 13.60
C ASP A 105 10.47 -19.48 14.76
N ASP A 106 10.63 -19.02 16.01
CA ASP A 106 10.37 -19.77 17.24
C ASP A 106 8.96 -19.46 17.76
N ASN A 107 8.08 -20.44 17.69
CA ASN A 107 6.69 -20.32 18.14
C ASN A 107 6.54 -20.12 19.66
N SER A 108 7.58 -20.38 20.45
CA SER A 108 7.55 -20.22 21.91
C SER A 108 7.75 -18.78 22.37
N VAL A 109 8.20 -17.87 21.49
CA VAL A 109 8.38 -16.46 21.83
C VAL A 109 7.05 -15.79 22.18
N PRO A 110 6.94 -15.11 23.31
CA PRO A 110 5.72 -14.41 23.71
C PRO A 110 5.50 -13.15 22.86
N SER A 111 4.22 -12.79 22.66
CA SER A 111 3.85 -11.53 22.00
C SER A 111 3.79 -10.42 23.07
N VAL A 112 4.97 -9.94 23.46
CA VAL A 112 5.16 -8.91 24.51
C VAL A 112 6.09 -7.84 23.97
N VAL A 113 5.80 -6.58 24.29
CA VAL A 113 6.70 -5.45 24.05
C VAL A 113 6.95 -4.72 25.36
N ASP A 114 8.22 -4.66 25.77
CA ASP A 114 8.69 -3.78 26.83
C ASP A 114 9.11 -2.45 26.24
N TYR A 115 8.66 -1.32 26.84
CA TYR A 115 8.94 0.01 26.29
C TYR A 115 9.12 1.09 27.36
N GLY A 116 9.77 2.18 26.99
CA GLY A 116 10.02 3.34 27.86
C GLY A 116 10.68 4.49 27.12
N THR A 117 10.84 5.63 27.78
CA THR A 117 11.44 6.85 27.17
C THR A 117 12.95 6.95 27.33
N LYS A 118 13.62 5.95 27.93
CA LYS A 118 15.07 5.91 28.08
C LYS A 118 15.60 4.58 27.59
N SER A 119 16.70 4.63 26.84
CA SER A 119 17.40 3.44 26.35
C SER A 119 17.70 2.46 27.49
N ASN A 120 17.48 1.17 27.23
CA ASN A 120 17.65 0.06 28.17
C ASN A 120 16.85 0.20 29.50
N THR A 121 15.83 1.08 29.53
CA THR A 121 14.97 1.29 30.69
C THR A 121 13.52 1.22 30.29
N TYR A 122 12.91 0.06 30.47
CA TYR A 122 11.53 -0.19 30.10
C TYR A 122 10.65 -0.05 31.33
N THR A 123 9.78 0.97 31.33
CA THR A 123 8.88 1.28 32.47
C THR A 123 7.50 0.68 32.27
N SER A 124 7.21 0.21 31.06
CA SER A 124 5.93 -0.33 30.67
C SER A 124 6.10 -1.61 29.86
N SER A 125 5.09 -2.46 29.88
CA SER A 125 5.02 -3.69 29.11
C SER A 125 3.59 -3.90 28.61
N SER A 126 3.43 -4.38 27.40
CA SER A 126 2.12 -4.73 26.82
C SER A 126 2.19 -6.11 26.18
N ASP A 127 1.12 -6.87 26.37
CA ASP A 127 0.86 -8.14 25.71
C ASP A 127 0.05 -7.93 24.44
N GLY A 128 0.14 -8.89 23.51
CA GLY A 128 -0.62 -8.85 22.28
C GLY A 128 -0.91 -10.24 21.73
N GLU A 129 -1.33 -10.28 20.50
CA GLU A 129 -1.70 -11.50 19.78
C GLU A 129 -0.62 -11.94 18.80
N SER A 130 -0.77 -13.13 18.27
CA SER A 130 0.05 -13.60 17.14
C SER A 130 -0.78 -14.40 16.16
N THR A 131 -0.36 -14.35 14.92
CA THR A 131 -0.93 -15.12 13.82
C THR A 131 0.17 -15.81 13.01
N SER A 132 -0.22 -16.65 12.09
CA SER A 132 0.62 -17.22 11.05
C SER A 132 -0.24 -17.58 9.86
N TYR A 133 0.36 -17.73 8.71
CA TYR A 133 -0.35 -18.19 7.52
C TYR A 133 0.50 -19.17 6.71
N SER A 134 -0.17 -19.95 5.88
CA SER A 134 0.47 -20.84 4.93
C SER A 134 -0.07 -20.57 3.53
N TYR A 135 0.82 -20.60 2.55
CA TYR A 135 0.50 -20.43 1.15
C TYR A 135 1.31 -21.43 0.32
N LEU A 136 0.63 -22.40 -0.27
CA LEU A 136 1.29 -23.55 -0.94
C LEU A 136 2.30 -24.24 0.00
N MET A 137 3.58 -24.24 -0.35
CA MET A 137 4.66 -24.82 0.45
C MET A 137 5.35 -23.82 1.39
N TYR A 138 4.87 -22.57 1.42
CA TYR A 138 5.40 -21.55 2.31
C TYR A 138 4.58 -21.52 3.60
N SER A 139 5.27 -21.37 4.72
CA SER A 139 4.67 -20.99 6.01
C SER A 139 5.40 -19.79 6.55
N SER A 140 4.66 -18.77 6.96
CA SER A 140 5.23 -17.63 7.68
C SER A 140 5.80 -18.10 9.01
N GLY A 141 6.74 -17.38 9.57
CA GLY A 141 7.02 -17.49 10.99
C GLY A 141 5.79 -17.08 11.82
N LYS A 142 5.95 -17.03 13.13
CA LYS A 142 4.97 -16.45 14.03
C LYS A 142 4.99 -14.93 13.90
N ILE A 143 3.90 -14.35 13.48
CA ILE A 143 3.73 -12.89 13.31
C ILE A 143 3.06 -12.36 14.56
N HIS A 144 3.73 -11.47 15.26
CA HIS A 144 3.27 -10.89 16.51
C HIS A 144 2.70 -9.49 16.27
N HIS A 145 1.62 -9.15 16.96
CA HIS A 145 1.00 -7.83 16.96
C HIS A 145 0.77 -7.38 18.39
N VAL A 146 1.44 -6.33 18.81
CA VAL A 146 1.30 -5.76 20.15
C VAL A 146 0.99 -4.28 20.05
N VAL A 147 -0.05 -3.83 20.72
CA VAL A 147 -0.40 -2.41 20.82
C VAL A 147 0.17 -1.86 22.12
N ILE A 148 0.96 -0.81 22.01
CA ILE A 148 1.52 -0.06 23.14
C ILE A 148 0.86 1.30 23.27
N GLY A 149 0.74 1.79 24.48
CA GLY A 149 0.16 3.12 24.75
C GLY A 149 -0.63 3.16 26.07
N PRO A 150 -1.24 4.31 26.42
CA PRO A 150 -1.15 5.56 25.65
C PRO A 150 0.23 6.18 25.68
N LEU A 151 0.67 6.71 24.53
CA LEU A 151 1.99 7.32 24.32
C LEU A 151 1.88 8.84 24.30
N GLU A 152 2.92 9.53 24.73
CA GLU A 152 3.05 10.97 24.56
C GLU A 152 3.37 11.32 23.11
N ASP A 153 2.81 12.42 22.60
CA ASP A 153 3.02 12.92 21.24
C ASP A 153 4.46 13.43 21.06
N ASN A 154 4.96 13.35 19.81
CA ASN A 154 6.29 13.84 19.40
C ASN A 154 7.43 13.35 20.32
N THR A 155 7.32 12.13 20.83
CA THR A 155 8.20 11.57 21.85
C THR A 155 8.92 10.34 21.32
N VAL A 156 10.19 10.20 21.71
CA VAL A 156 10.99 9.01 21.40
C VAL A 156 10.78 7.95 22.47
N TYR A 157 10.44 6.74 22.02
CA TYR A 157 10.36 5.55 22.84
C TYR A 157 11.39 4.52 22.39
N TYR A 158 11.96 3.83 23.35
CA TYR A 158 12.79 2.65 23.17
C TYR A 158 11.98 1.42 23.50
N TYR A 159 12.05 0.39 22.68
CA TYR A 159 11.26 -0.80 22.88
C TYR A 159 12.00 -2.08 22.50
N ARG A 160 11.55 -3.20 23.06
CA ARG A 160 12.09 -4.53 22.82
C ARG A 160 10.96 -5.54 22.63
N CYS A 161 11.06 -6.34 21.57
CA CYS A 161 10.06 -7.32 21.19
C CYS A 161 10.35 -8.68 21.82
N GLY A 162 9.32 -9.38 22.31
CA GLY A 162 9.44 -10.72 22.87
C GLY A 162 10.30 -10.83 24.15
N GLY A 163 10.57 -9.72 24.83
CA GLY A 163 11.39 -9.67 26.04
C GLY A 163 12.88 -9.96 25.79
N ARG A 164 13.34 -9.97 24.54
CA ARG A 164 14.72 -10.33 24.11
C ARG A 164 15.12 -9.63 22.82
N GLY A 165 16.34 -9.88 22.36
CA GLY A 165 16.86 -9.31 21.10
C GLY A 165 17.35 -7.87 21.26
N SER A 166 17.51 -7.21 20.14
CA SER A 166 17.97 -5.83 20.06
C SER A 166 16.90 -4.84 20.54
N GLU A 167 17.36 -3.71 21.09
CA GLU A 167 16.50 -2.57 21.35
C GLU A 167 16.23 -1.83 20.06
N PHE A 168 14.97 -1.45 19.86
CA PHE A 168 14.49 -0.58 18.79
C PHE A 168 14.11 0.79 19.34
N GLN A 169 14.02 1.76 18.45
CA GLN A 169 13.60 3.12 18.78
C GLN A 169 12.49 3.55 17.83
N LEU A 170 11.44 4.13 18.37
CA LEU A 170 10.40 4.80 17.58
C LEU A 170 10.19 6.24 18.03
N LYS A 171 9.65 7.06 17.16
CA LYS A 171 9.16 8.40 17.51
C LYS A 171 7.69 8.50 17.15
N THR A 172 6.86 8.93 18.10
CA THR A 172 5.44 9.20 17.90
C THR A 172 5.25 10.45 17.05
N PRO A 173 4.19 10.51 16.21
CA PRO A 173 3.86 11.73 15.49
C PRO A 173 3.51 12.89 16.41
N PRO A 174 3.55 14.14 15.91
CA PRO A 174 3.05 15.28 16.67
C PRO A 174 1.51 15.25 16.77
N SER A 175 0.95 15.91 17.78
CA SER A 175 -0.51 16.11 17.93
C SER A 175 -1.02 17.34 17.17
N GLN A 176 -0.14 18.20 16.72
CA GLN A 176 -0.45 19.46 16.05
C GLN A 176 0.50 19.68 14.87
N PHE A 177 0.10 20.60 13.99
CA PHE A 177 0.98 21.03 12.90
C PHE A 177 2.31 21.63 13.39
N PRO A 178 3.39 21.55 12.62
CA PRO A 178 3.46 20.90 11.31
C PRO A 178 3.50 19.36 11.42
N LEU A 179 2.96 18.69 10.40
CA LEU A 179 3.08 17.25 10.20
C LEU A 179 3.80 16.98 8.88
N SER A 180 4.83 16.17 8.88
CA SER A 180 5.59 15.81 7.69
C SER A 180 5.38 14.34 7.33
N LEU A 181 4.92 14.07 6.11
CA LEU A 181 4.60 12.75 5.60
C LEU A 181 5.53 12.40 4.44
N ALA A 182 6.24 11.27 4.53
CA ALA A 182 6.87 10.67 3.37
C ALA A 182 5.81 9.85 2.63
N VAL A 183 5.79 9.94 1.30
CA VAL A 183 4.80 9.25 0.45
C VAL A 183 5.52 8.50 -0.66
N VAL A 184 5.23 7.21 -0.79
CA VAL A 184 5.82 6.37 -1.84
C VAL A 184 4.93 5.16 -2.09
N GLY A 185 4.65 4.84 -3.35
CA GLY A 185 3.93 3.64 -3.78
C GLY A 185 4.82 2.68 -4.54
N ASP A 186 4.35 1.45 -4.72
CA ASP A 186 4.93 0.48 -5.67
C ASP A 186 6.44 0.25 -5.42
N LEU A 187 6.78 -0.05 -4.17
CA LEU A 187 8.18 -0.14 -3.74
C LEU A 187 8.92 -1.34 -4.34
N GLY A 188 8.43 -2.56 -4.13
CA GLY A 188 9.19 -3.78 -4.46
C GLY A 188 10.50 -3.90 -3.70
N GLN A 189 11.51 -4.55 -4.32
CA GLN A 189 12.76 -4.91 -3.66
C GLN A 189 13.98 -4.83 -4.61
N THR A 190 14.04 -3.81 -5.43
CA THR A 190 15.14 -3.62 -6.39
C THR A 190 16.23 -2.70 -5.83
N SER A 191 17.28 -2.48 -6.60
CA SER A 191 18.26 -1.45 -6.28
C SER A 191 17.67 -0.03 -6.31
N TRP A 192 16.63 0.18 -7.12
CA TRP A 192 15.89 1.45 -7.15
C TRP A 192 15.09 1.66 -5.86
N THR A 193 14.42 0.60 -5.36
CA THR A 193 13.77 0.64 -4.05
C THR A 193 14.76 1.02 -2.95
N THR A 194 15.95 0.40 -2.96
CA THR A 194 17.01 0.71 -1.98
C THR A 194 17.45 2.18 -2.10
N SER A 195 17.56 2.72 -3.32
CA SER A 195 17.87 4.13 -3.54
C SER A 195 16.76 5.03 -2.96
N THR A 196 15.49 4.76 -3.28
CA THR A 196 14.34 5.51 -2.77
C THR A 196 14.29 5.51 -1.23
N LEU A 197 14.44 4.34 -0.60
CA LEU A 197 14.46 4.23 0.86
C LEU A 197 15.63 4.97 1.50
N ASN A 198 16.80 4.98 0.85
CA ASN A 198 17.95 5.75 1.31
C ASN A 198 17.72 7.26 1.21
N HIS A 199 16.99 7.73 0.21
CA HIS A 199 16.61 9.13 0.07
C HIS A 199 15.57 9.51 1.13
N ILE A 200 14.51 8.70 1.31
CA ILE A 200 13.52 8.89 2.38
C ILE A 200 14.18 8.95 3.76
N LYS A 201 15.20 8.13 4.00
CA LYS A 201 15.96 8.14 5.26
C LYS A 201 16.65 9.47 5.55
N GLN A 202 16.96 10.26 4.53
CA GLN A 202 17.58 11.58 4.68
C GLN A 202 16.56 12.68 4.97
N CYS A 203 15.27 12.41 4.76
CA CYS A 203 14.20 13.34 5.04
C CYS A 203 13.76 13.30 6.50
N GLU A 204 13.37 14.43 7.04
CA GLU A 204 12.70 14.50 8.34
C GLU A 204 11.20 14.32 8.17
N TYR A 205 10.69 13.11 8.45
CA TYR A 205 9.28 12.81 8.38
C TYR A 205 8.75 12.19 9.68
N ASP A 206 7.47 12.38 9.93
CA ASP A 206 6.78 11.84 11.11
C ASP A 206 6.15 10.48 10.83
N MET A 207 5.65 10.26 9.61
CA MET A 207 4.99 9.03 9.16
C MET A 207 5.25 8.78 7.68
N LEU A 208 5.13 7.52 7.27
CA LEU A 208 5.16 7.16 5.86
C LEU A 208 3.79 6.64 5.41
N LEU A 209 3.33 7.11 4.26
CA LEU A 209 2.11 6.66 3.58
C LEU A 209 2.48 5.87 2.33
N LEU A 210 1.90 4.66 2.18
CA LEU A 210 2.18 3.78 1.04
C LEU A 210 0.87 3.31 0.39
N PRO A 211 0.50 3.88 -0.77
CA PRO A 211 -0.73 3.54 -1.47
C PRO A 211 -0.66 2.24 -2.28
N GLY A 212 -0.22 1.14 -1.66
CA GLY A 212 -0.25 -0.21 -2.25
C GLY A 212 1.02 -0.64 -2.97
N ASP A 213 1.02 -1.91 -3.35
CA ASP A 213 2.12 -2.62 -4.01
C ASP A 213 3.42 -2.55 -3.21
N LEU A 214 3.41 -3.23 -2.06
CA LEU A 214 4.50 -3.21 -1.10
C LEU A 214 5.68 -4.05 -1.59
N SER A 215 5.52 -5.37 -1.53
CA SER A 215 6.63 -6.33 -1.64
C SER A 215 6.88 -6.87 -3.03
N TYR A 216 5.86 -6.85 -3.91
CA TYR A 216 5.85 -7.58 -5.18
C TYR A 216 6.14 -9.08 -4.98
N ALA A 217 5.66 -9.64 -3.88
CA ALA A 217 5.81 -11.06 -3.60
C ALA A 217 4.95 -11.92 -4.52
N ASP A 218 3.76 -11.50 -4.83
CA ASP A 218 2.79 -12.27 -5.60
C ASP A 218 2.64 -13.68 -5.03
N TYR A 219 3.04 -14.70 -5.80
CA TYR A 219 3.05 -16.10 -5.39
C TYR A 219 4.32 -16.52 -4.64
N MET A 220 5.39 -15.72 -4.69
CA MET A 220 6.70 -16.01 -4.08
C MET A 220 6.75 -15.46 -2.66
N GLN A 221 6.02 -16.09 -1.77
CA GLN A 221 5.74 -15.62 -0.41
C GLN A 221 6.98 -15.31 0.45
N HIS A 222 8.12 -15.95 0.19
CA HIS A 222 9.39 -15.63 0.85
C HIS A 222 9.90 -14.21 0.54
N LEU A 223 9.38 -13.56 -0.51
CA LEU A 223 9.68 -12.16 -0.80
C LEU A 223 9.02 -11.20 0.20
N TRP A 224 7.99 -11.63 0.91
CA TRP A 224 7.48 -10.87 2.03
C TRP A 224 8.48 -10.78 3.18
N ASP A 225 9.26 -11.86 3.41
CA ASP A 225 10.27 -11.87 4.46
C ASP A 225 11.41 -10.92 4.12
N SER A 226 11.94 -11.01 2.89
CA SER A 226 13.01 -10.12 2.44
C SER A 226 12.57 -8.65 2.32
N PHE A 227 11.30 -8.40 1.99
CA PHE A 227 10.75 -7.05 2.02
C PHE A 227 10.68 -6.50 3.44
N GLY A 228 10.18 -7.30 4.38
CA GLY A 228 10.14 -6.91 5.79
C GLY A 228 11.52 -6.58 6.35
N GLU A 229 12.54 -7.38 6.01
CA GLU A 229 13.94 -7.10 6.38
C GLU A 229 14.48 -5.81 5.71
N LEU A 230 14.10 -5.56 4.45
CA LEU A 230 14.53 -4.38 3.69
C LEU A 230 14.00 -3.09 4.31
N VAL A 231 12.72 -3.07 4.73
CA VAL A 231 12.06 -1.86 5.24
C VAL A 231 12.21 -1.67 6.75
N GLU A 232 12.58 -2.71 7.50
CA GLU A 232 12.74 -2.68 8.97
C GLU A 232 13.52 -1.46 9.48
N PRO A 233 14.65 -1.04 8.88
CA PRO A 233 15.41 0.11 9.37
C PRO A 233 14.65 1.43 9.41
N LEU A 234 13.61 1.58 8.60
CA LEU A 234 12.73 2.75 8.56
C LEU A 234 11.39 2.45 9.27
N ALA A 235 10.77 1.33 8.92
CA ALA A 235 9.44 0.96 9.38
C ALA A 235 9.39 0.63 10.89
N SER A 236 10.52 0.31 11.53
CA SER A 236 10.61 0.15 12.98
C SER A 236 10.68 1.49 13.74
N THR A 237 10.96 2.61 13.06
CA THR A 237 11.26 3.91 13.70
C THR A 237 10.14 4.95 13.53
N ARG A 238 9.35 4.86 12.47
CA ARG A 238 8.22 5.74 12.16
C ARG A 238 7.04 4.90 11.71
N PRO A 239 5.79 5.30 12.04
CA PRO A 239 4.63 4.54 11.60
C PRO A 239 4.48 4.56 10.08
N TRP A 240 4.25 3.39 9.51
CA TRP A 240 3.90 3.18 8.13
C TRP A 240 2.41 2.88 8.04
N MET A 241 1.66 3.71 7.30
CA MET A 241 0.26 3.49 7.02
C MET A 241 0.12 3.09 5.56
N VAL A 242 -0.41 1.89 5.33
CA VAL A 242 -0.38 1.25 4.01
C VAL A 242 -1.77 0.83 3.56
N THR A 243 -2.01 0.78 2.26
CA THR A 243 -3.15 0.08 1.66
C THR A 243 -2.66 -1.03 0.75
N GLN A 244 -3.54 -1.88 0.26
CA GLN A 244 -3.17 -2.95 -0.65
C GLN A 244 -3.21 -2.50 -2.12
N GLY A 245 -2.32 -3.07 -2.92
CA GLY A 245 -2.35 -3.01 -4.38
C GLY A 245 -2.70 -4.37 -5.02
N ASN A 246 -2.52 -4.48 -6.32
CA ASN A 246 -2.76 -5.73 -7.06
C ASN A 246 -1.73 -6.82 -6.73
N HIS A 247 -0.49 -6.45 -6.37
CA HIS A 247 0.56 -7.38 -5.98
C HIS A 247 0.39 -7.95 -4.56
N GLU A 248 -0.53 -7.40 -3.77
CA GLU A 248 -0.98 -7.97 -2.51
C GLU A 248 -2.11 -8.99 -2.68
N LYS A 249 -2.80 -8.97 -3.86
CA LYS A 249 -3.92 -9.87 -4.13
C LYS A 249 -3.41 -11.25 -4.57
N GLU A 250 -3.52 -12.20 -3.66
CA GLU A 250 -3.14 -13.59 -3.92
C GLU A 250 -4.25 -14.30 -4.70
N MET A 251 -3.89 -14.92 -5.82
CA MET A 251 -4.79 -15.74 -6.60
C MET A 251 -4.21 -17.15 -6.77
N ILE A 252 -4.84 -18.13 -6.14
CA ILE A 252 -4.60 -19.53 -6.48
C ILE A 252 -5.72 -19.96 -7.43
N PRO A 253 -5.44 -20.25 -8.70
CA PRO A 253 -6.46 -20.71 -9.64
C PRO A 253 -7.27 -21.85 -9.03
N PHE A 254 -8.60 -21.73 -9.05
CA PHE A 254 -9.59 -22.67 -8.52
C PHE A 254 -9.68 -22.84 -7.00
N PHE A 255 -8.84 -22.16 -6.18
CA PHE A 255 -8.86 -22.38 -4.73
C PHE A 255 -9.15 -21.14 -3.90
N LYS A 256 -8.49 -20.04 -4.12
CA LYS A 256 -8.68 -18.85 -3.29
C LYS A 256 -8.16 -17.57 -3.96
N SER A 257 -8.92 -16.49 -3.80
CA SER A 257 -8.44 -15.12 -4.03
C SER A 257 -8.53 -14.38 -2.69
N GLY A 258 -7.53 -13.57 -2.35
CA GLY A 258 -7.56 -12.81 -1.10
C GLY A 258 -6.27 -12.03 -0.86
N PHE A 259 -6.16 -11.50 0.34
CA PHE A 259 -5.07 -10.67 0.83
C PHE A 259 -4.50 -11.28 2.12
N GLN A 260 -4.26 -12.59 2.12
CA GLN A 260 -3.90 -13.33 3.34
C GLN A 260 -2.57 -12.86 3.92
N SER A 261 -1.54 -12.73 3.09
CA SER A 261 -0.21 -12.27 3.54
C SER A 261 -0.25 -10.82 4.01
N TYR A 262 -0.92 -9.94 3.24
CA TYR A 262 -1.08 -8.54 3.62
C TYR A 262 -1.79 -8.42 4.96
N ASN A 263 -2.95 -9.05 5.11
CA ASN A 263 -3.74 -8.99 6.35
C ASN A 263 -3.01 -9.57 7.56
N ALA A 264 -2.17 -10.60 7.35
CA ALA A 264 -1.41 -11.20 8.43
C ALA A 264 -0.20 -10.35 8.85
N ARG A 265 0.43 -9.62 7.92
CA ARG A 265 1.69 -8.88 8.17
C ARG A 265 1.46 -7.40 8.47
N TRP A 266 0.51 -6.77 7.78
CA TRP A 266 0.23 -5.33 7.88
C TRP A 266 -1.17 -5.08 8.46
N LYS A 267 -1.29 -5.30 9.78
CA LYS A 267 -2.54 -5.02 10.49
C LYS A 267 -2.66 -3.52 10.74
N MET A 268 -3.63 -2.90 10.06
CA MET A 268 -3.92 -1.47 10.13
C MET A 268 -5.04 -1.18 11.15
N PRO A 269 -5.31 0.07 11.54
CA PRO A 269 -6.31 0.43 12.54
C PRO A 269 -7.75 0.41 11.99
N TYR A 270 -8.15 -0.69 11.36
CA TYR A 270 -9.47 -0.77 10.74
C TYR A 270 -10.59 -0.87 11.77
N GLU A 271 -10.37 -1.60 12.87
CA GLU A 271 -11.34 -1.73 13.97
C GLU A 271 -11.56 -0.37 14.65
N GLU A 272 -10.49 0.37 14.89
CA GLU A 272 -10.49 1.70 15.50
C GLU A 272 -11.25 2.74 14.65
N SER A 273 -11.28 2.55 13.33
CA SER A 273 -12.05 3.39 12.40
C SER A 273 -13.49 2.91 12.15
N GLY A 274 -13.93 1.87 12.87
CA GLY A 274 -15.25 1.25 12.67
C GLY A 274 -15.39 0.49 11.35
N SER A 275 -14.28 0.17 10.67
CA SER A 275 -14.28 -0.69 9.50
C SER A 275 -14.32 -2.17 9.89
N THR A 276 -14.92 -2.97 9.02
CA THR A 276 -14.99 -4.44 9.17
C THR A 276 -13.84 -5.15 8.43
N SER A 277 -12.97 -4.40 7.76
CA SER A 277 -11.92 -4.96 6.91
C SER A 277 -10.62 -4.18 7.01
N ASN A 278 -9.50 -4.91 7.12
CA ASN A 278 -8.14 -4.33 7.03
C ASN A 278 -7.82 -3.73 5.64
N LEU A 279 -8.72 -3.88 4.68
CA LEU A 279 -8.52 -3.41 3.31
C LEU A 279 -8.98 -1.97 3.10
N TYR A 280 -9.70 -1.39 4.07
CA TYR A 280 -10.09 0.02 4.07
C TYR A 280 -10.27 0.49 5.51
N TYR A 281 -9.79 1.67 5.83
CA TYR A 281 -9.79 2.24 7.17
C TYR A 281 -9.47 3.74 7.13
N SER A 282 -9.66 4.43 8.24
CA SER A 282 -9.24 5.80 8.43
C SER A 282 -8.47 5.99 9.73
N PHE A 283 -7.76 7.09 9.84
CA PHE A 283 -7.07 7.48 11.07
C PHE A 283 -6.91 9.01 11.10
N GLU A 284 -6.72 9.53 12.31
CA GLU A 284 -6.48 10.96 12.51
C GLU A 284 -5.10 11.20 13.13
N VAL A 285 -4.41 12.23 12.65
CA VAL A 285 -3.13 12.66 13.18
C VAL A 285 -2.92 14.15 12.93
N ALA A 286 -2.54 14.93 13.95
CA ALA A 286 -2.15 16.33 13.85
C ALA A 286 -3.09 17.19 12.97
N GLY A 287 -4.41 16.99 13.08
CA GLY A 287 -5.38 17.76 12.30
C GLY A 287 -5.58 17.28 10.86
N VAL A 288 -5.09 16.08 10.52
CA VAL A 288 -5.34 15.38 9.26
C VAL A 288 -6.27 14.20 9.53
N HIS A 289 -7.34 14.07 8.76
CA HIS A 289 -8.13 12.85 8.63
C HIS A 289 -7.71 12.15 7.33
N ALA A 290 -7.13 10.97 7.45
CA ALA A 290 -6.64 10.18 6.33
C ALA A 290 -7.51 8.94 6.14
N ILE A 291 -7.98 8.72 4.91
CA ILE A 291 -8.82 7.59 4.53
C ILE A 291 -8.02 6.69 3.59
N MET A 292 -7.94 5.41 3.90
CA MET A 292 -7.29 4.40 3.09
C MET A 292 -8.38 3.54 2.44
N LEU A 293 -8.47 3.55 1.10
CA LEU A 293 -9.48 2.79 0.35
C LEU A 293 -8.87 1.59 -0.37
N GLY A 294 -9.64 0.52 -0.45
CA GLY A 294 -9.27 -0.70 -1.16
C GLY A 294 -9.73 -0.67 -2.62
N SER A 295 -8.79 -0.54 -3.55
CA SER A 295 -9.10 -0.57 -4.99
C SER A 295 -9.50 -1.96 -5.50
N TYR A 296 -9.21 -3.02 -4.75
CA TYR A 296 -9.44 -4.42 -5.13
C TYR A 296 -10.43 -5.15 -4.22
N THR A 297 -11.22 -4.42 -3.47
CA THR A 297 -12.39 -4.89 -2.75
C THR A 297 -13.64 -4.20 -3.30
N ASP A 298 -14.82 -4.71 -3.01
CA ASP A 298 -16.06 -4.16 -3.53
C ASP A 298 -16.21 -2.69 -3.10
N TYR A 299 -16.61 -1.83 -4.04
CA TYR A 299 -16.67 -0.38 -3.89
C TYR A 299 -17.97 0.26 -4.43
N ASP A 300 -18.88 -0.53 -4.99
CA ASP A 300 -20.17 -0.03 -5.43
C ASP A 300 -21.08 0.40 -4.26
N GLU A 301 -22.18 1.10 -4.55
CA GLU A 301 -23.09 1.66 -3.55
C GLU A 301 -23.66 0.63 -2.57
N SER A 302 -23.67 -0.66 -2.93
CA SER A 302 -24.15 -1.75 -2.09
C SER A 302 -23.07 -2.41 -1.24
N SER A 303 -21.80 -2.01 -1.42
CA SER A 303 -20.66 -2.62 -0.75
C SER A 303 -20.47 -2.13 0.68
N ASP A 304 -19.88 -2.98 1.52
CA ASP A 304 -19.53 -2.63 2.90
C ASP A 304 -18.53 -1.45 2.95
N GLN A 305 -17.58 -1.39 1.99
CA GLN A 305 -16.63 -0.30 1.90
C GLN A 305 -17.32 1.03 1.62
N TYR A 306 -18.29 1.05 0.69
CA TYR A 306 -19.04 2.27 0.37
C TYR A 306 -19.88 2.75 1.56
N ALA A 307 -20.58 1.83 2.23
CA ALA A 307 -21.37 2.13 3.42
C ALA A 307 -20.51 2.66 4.56
N TRP A 308 -19.35 2.04 4.80
CA TRP A 308 -18.37 2.50 5.78
C TRP A 308 -17.84 3.90 5.42
N LEU A 309 -17.44 4.12 4.16
CA LEU A 309 -16.94 5.43 3.71
C LEU A 309 -17.96 6.54 3.94
N LYS A 310 -19.24 6.30 3.63
CA LYS A 310 -20.32 7.26 3.91
C LYS A 310 -20.40 7.59 5.39
N ALA A 311 -20.33 6.58 6.26
CA ALA A 311 -20.39 6.78 7.70
C ALA A 311 -19.16 7.53 8.23
N ASP A 312 -17.98 7.20 7.75
CA ASP A 312 -16.73 7.86 8.11
C ASP A 312 -16.75 9.34 7.73
N LEU A 313 -17.09 9.65 6.46
CA LEU A 313 -17.21 11.02 5.97
C LEU A 313 -18.26 11.84 6.72
N ALA A 314 -19.35 11.22 7.18
CA ALA A 314 -20.41 11.89 7.94
C ALA A 314 -19.94 12.33 9.33
N ASN A 315 -18.93 11.68 9.89
CA ASN A 315 -18.40 11.92 11.23
C ASN A 315 -17.23 12.91 11.25
N ILE A 316 -16.73 13.35 10.10
CA ILE A 316 -15.58 14.25 10.03
C ILE A 316 -15.94 15.65 10.54
N ASP A 317 -15.19 16.12 11.52
CA ASP A 317 -15.21 17.53 11.97
C ASP A 317 -14.05 18.29 11.32
N ARG A 318 -14.32 19.01 10.24
CA ARG A 318 -13.33 19.82 9.50
C ARG A 318 -12.72 20.98 10.31
N LYS A 319 -13.25 21.27 11.52
CA LYS A 319 -12.61 22.21 12.45
C LYS A 319 -11.50 21.52 13.23
N ARG A 320 -11.68 20.24 13.56
CA ARG A 320 -10.69 19.41 14.24
C ARG A 320 -9.65 18.86 13.25
N THR A 321 -10.11 18.40 12.11
CA THR A 321 -9.28 17.87 11.02
C THR A 321 -9.49 18.68 9.73
N PRO A 322 -8.87 19.87 9.64
CA PRO A 322 -9.00 20.74 8.45
C PRO A 322 -8.42 20.12 7.18
N TRP A 323 -7.65 19.06 7.26
CA TRP A 323 -7.14 18.30 6.12
C TRP A 323 -7.82 16.97 5.97
N LEU A 324 -8.32 16.68 4.76
CA LEU A 324 -8.92 15.40 4.40
C LEU A 324 -8.16 14.82 3.21
N ILE A 325 -7.47 13.70 3.45
CA ILE A 325 -6.59 13.06 2.48
C ILE A 325 -7.08 11.63 2.25
N VAL A 326 -7.15 11.20 1.00
CA VAL A 326 -7.54 9.84 0.62
C VAL A 326 -6.37 9.16 -0.06
N LEU A 327 -6.13 7.90 0.28
CA LEU A 327 -5.18 7.04 -0.40
C LEU A 327 -5.91 5.82 -0.96
N LEU A 328 -5.56 5.45 -2.18
CA LEU A 328 -6.05 4.25 -2.87
C LEU A 328 -4.97 3.78 -3.83
N HIS A 329 -5.06 2.55 -4.34
CA HIS A 329 -3.97 2.08 -5.20
C HIS A 329 -4.14 2.51 -6.66
N VAL A 330 -5.32 2.29 -7.25
CA VAL A 330 -5.55 2.56 -8.68
C VAL A 330 -5.94 4.02 -8.92
N PRO A 331 -5.13 4.81 -9.67
CA PRO A 331 -5.43 6.23 -9.90
C PRO A 331 -6.69 6.43 -10.73
N TRP A 332 -7.49 7.45 -10.40
CA TRP A 332 -8.68 7.83 -11.13
C TRP A 332 -8.38 8.80 -12.28
N TYR A 333 -7.41 9.68 -12.09
CA TYR A 333 -6.95 10.62 -13.11
C TYR A 333 -5.53 10.25 -13.51
N ASN A 334 -5.40 9.64 -14.67
CA ASN A 334 -4.16 9.10 -15.18
C ASN A 334 -4.00 9.46 -16.67
N SER A 335 -2.97 10.21 -17.01
CA SER A 335 -2.64 10.53 -18.41
C SER A 335 -1.57 9.61 -19.00
N ASN A 336 -1.07 8.63 -18.24
CA ASN A 336 -0.17 7.60 -18.75
C ASN A 336 -0.95 6.52 -19.52
N TRP A 337 -0.32 5.87 -20.51
CA TRP A 337 -0.95 4.77 -21.25
C TRP A 337 -1.10 3.50 -20.42
N ALA A 338 -0.30 3.34 -19.37
CA ALA A 338 -0.45 2.21 -18.45
C ALA A 338 -1.74 2.33 -17.64
N HIS A 339 -2.42 1.20 -17.45
CA HIS A 339 -3.59 1.06 -16.55
C HIS A 339 -4.75 2.03 -16.82
N GLN A 340 -4.96 2.37 -18.13
CA GLN A 340 -6.05 3.26 -18.52
C GLN A 340 -7.41 2.66 -18.19
N GLY A 341 -8.25 3.45 -17.51
CA GLY A 341 -9.64 3.09 -17.21
C GLY A 341 -9.83 2.07 -16.08
N GLU A 342 -8.77 1.54 -15.48
CA GLU A 342 -8.89 0.56 -14.39
C GLU A 342 -9.54 1.17 -13.13
N GLY A 343 -9.39 2.47 -12.90
CA GLY A 343 -10.02 3.22 -11.81
C GLY A 343 -11.44 3.75 -12.08
N ASP A 344 -11.94 3.70 -13.33
CA ASP A 344 -13.16 4.41 -13.76
C ASP A 344 -14.41 3.98 -13.00
N SER A 345 -14.57 2.69 -12.74
CA SER A 345 -15.73 2.17 -12.02
C SER A 345 -15.74 2.62 -10.55
N MET A 346 -14.61 2.57 -9.87
CA MET A 346 -14.49 3.04 -8.49
C MET A 346 -14.64 4.57 -8.42
N MET A 347 -14.04 5.30 -9.35
CA MET A 347 -14.21 6.74 -9.49
C MET A 347 -15.69 7.11 -9.67
N SER A 348 -16.40 6.43 -10.57
CA SER A 348 -17.82 6.69 -10.82
C SER A 348 -18.68 6.51 -9.57
N ALA A 349 -18.37 5.52 -8.73
CA ALA A 349 -19.09 5.25 -7.50
C ALA A 349 -18.72 6.24 -6.37
N MET A 350 -17.43 6.51 -6.15
CA MET A 350 -16.94 7.16 -4.93
C MET A 350 -16.54 8.63 -5.11
N GLU A 351 -16.18 9.08 -6.30
CA GLU A 351 -15.80 10.49 -6.53
C GLU A 351 -16.89 11.48 -6.09
N PRO A 352 -18.19 11.23 -6.33
CA PRO A 352 -19.25 12.13 -5.83
C PRO A 352 -19.26 12.29 -4.30
N LEU A 353 -18.98 11.20 -3.55
CA LEU A 353 -18.89 11.24 -2.09
C LEU A 353 -17.68 12.08 -1.64
N LEU A 354 -16.50 11.80 -2.22
CA LEU A 354 -15.26 12.48 -1.85
C LEU A 354 -15.30 13.97 -2.23
N HIS A 355 -15.89 14.30 -3.39
CA HIS A 355 -16.08 15.70 -3.78
C HIS A 355 -17.04 16.42 -2.85
N ALA A 356 -18.17 15.81 -2.47
CA ALA A 356 -19.13 16.40 -1.54
C ALA A 356 -18.53 16.59 -0.15
N ALA A 357 -17.59 15.73 0.28
CA ALA A 357 -16.84 15.86 1.53
C ALA A 357 -15.69 16.88 1.44
N HIS A 358 -15.43 17.44 0.25
CA HIS A 358 -14.31 18.35 -0.01
C HIS A 358 -12.95 17.76 0.36
N VAL A 359 -12.67 16.57 -0.17
CA VAL A 359 -11.34 15.95 -0.09
C VAL A 359 -10.31 16.89 -0.69
N ASP A 360 -9.22 17.12 0.03
CA ASP A 360 -8.16 18.02 -0.38
C ASP A 360 -7.21 17.38 -1.38
N ILE A 361 -6.77 16.15 -1.08
CA ILE A 361 -5.76 15.42 -1.83
C ILE A 361 -6.16 13.95 -1.94
N ILE A 362 -6.00 13.35 -3.13
CA ILE A 362 -6.12 11.92 -3.38
C ILE A 362 -4.78 11.42 -3.90
N ILE A 363 -4.20 10.42 -3.23
CA ILE A 363 -2.89 9.85 -3.56
C ILE A 363 -3.09 8.41 -4.04
N ALA A 364 -2.44 8.04 -5.15
CA ALA A 364 -2.53 6.70 -5.73
C ALA A 364 -1.15 6.17 -6.17
N GLY A 365 -1.04 4.85 -6.28
CA GLY A 365 0.10 4.12 -6.84
C GLY A 365 -0.18 3.58 -8.24
N HIS A 366 0.15 2.30 -8.48
CA HIS A 366 -0.20 1.46 -9.63
C HIS A 366 0.41 1.86 -10.97
N VAL A 367 0.39 3.11 -11.33
CA VAL A 367 1.10 3.63 -12.51
C VAL A 367 2.51 3.98 -12.10
N HIS A 368 3.50 3.25 -12.64
CA HIS A 368 4.90 3.38 -12.26
C HIS A 368 5.53 4.65 -12.83
N ALA A 369 5.00 5.77 -12.44
CA ALA A 369 5.42 7.11 -12.83
C ALA A 369 4.82 8.13 -11.86
N TYR A 370 5.35 9.33 -11.86
CA TYR A 370 4.79 10.44 -11.12
C TYR A 370 3.86 11.29 -11.99
N GLU A 371 2.68 11.64 -11.48
CA GLU A 371 1.79 12.63 -12.08
C GLU A 371 1.01 13.40 -11.02
N ARG A 372 0.92 14.72 -11.17
CA ARG A 372 0.07 15.59 -10.33
C ARG A 372 -0.91 16.37 -11.20
N THR A 373 -2.14 16.48 -10.69
CA THR A 373 -3.21 17.24 -11.37
C THR A 373 -3.42 18.61 -10.76
N GLU A 374 -4.17 19.47 -11.46
CA GLU A 374 -4.96 20.54 -10.86
C GLU A 374 -6.03 19.96 -9.94
N ARG A 375 -6.82 20.78 -9.28
CA ARG A 375 -8.05 20.33 -8.64
C ARG A 375 -9.04 19.87 -9.71
N VAL A 376 -9.54 18.64 -9.60
CA VAL A 376 -10.38 18.03 -10.63
C VAL A 376 -11.64 17.40 -10.04
N TYR A 377 -12.70 17.40 -10.85
CA TYR A 377 -13.95 16.68 -10.60
C TYR A 377 -14.66 16.42 -11.94
N LYS A 378 -15.23 15.22 -12.10
CA LYS A 378 -15.94 14.77 -13.31
C LYS A 378 -15.14 15.03 -14.60
N GLY A 379 -13.88 14.68 -14.61
CA GLY A 379 -13.00 14.77 -15.79
C GLY A 379 -12.51 16.15 -16.15
N GLY A 380 -12.86 17.20 -15.39
CA GLY A 380 -12.48 18.58 -15.66
C GLY A 380 -11.83 19.30 -14.48
N VAL A 381 -11.08 20.35 -14.77
CA VAL A 381 -10.55 21.26 -13.73
C VAL A 381 -11.71 21.88 -12.96
N ASN A 382 -11.66 21.76 -11.64
CA ASN A 382 -12.70 22.23 -10.73
C ASN A 382 -12.07 22.74 -9.44
N PRO A 383 -12.24 24.03 -9.05
CA PRO A 383 -11.60 24.61 -7.88
C PRO A 383 -12.00 23.94 -6.55
N CYS A 384 -13.13 23.23 -6.52
CA CYS A 384 -13.63 22.50 -5.36
C CYS A 384 -13.33 20.98 -5.43
N GLY A 385 -12.64 20.54 -6.47
CA GLY A 385 -12.16 19.16 -6.61
C GLY A 385 -10.92 18.88 -5.78
N ALA A 386 -10.55 17.62 -5.66
CA ALA A 386 -9.30 17.18 -5.05
C ALA A 386 -8.11 17.39 -6.00
N VAL A 387 -6.92 17.58 -5.45
CA VAL A 387 -5.65 17.36 -6.17
C VAL A 387 -5.37 15.88 -6.19
N HIS A 388 -5.13 15.29 -7.38
CA HIS A 388 -4.71 13.90 -7.50
C HIS A 388 -3.20 13.81 -7.71
N ILE A 389 -2.59 12.88 -7.00
CA ILE A 389 -1.15 12.59 -7.06
C ILE A 389 -0.98 11.09 -7.29
N THR A 390 -0.45 10.74 -8.46
CA THR A 390 -0.01 9.37 -8.74
C THR A 390 1.47 9.28 -8.40
N ILE A 391 1.85 8.29 -7.60
CA ILE A 391 3.20 8.12 -7.06
C ILE A 391 3.61 6.64 -7.00
N GLY A 392 3.33 5.89 -8.07
CA GLY A 392 3.70 4.46 -8.21
C GLY A 392 5.15 4.22 -8.61
N ASP A 393 6.03 5.14 -8.29
CA ASP A 393 7.41 5.20 -8.75
C ASP A 393 8.46 4.84 -7.69
N GLY A 394 8.08 4.03 -6.69
CA GLY A 394 8.95 3.69 -5.55
C GLY A 394 10.16 2.80 -5.88
N GLY A 395 10.18 2.11 -7.02
CA GLY A 395 11.37 1.36 -7.41
C GLY A 395 11.16 -0.12 -7.75
N ASN A 396 9.93 -0.54 -8.00
CA ASN A 396 9.56 -1.93 -8.24
C ASN A 396 10.27 -2.57 -9.46
N ARG A 397 10.14 -3.90 -9.58
CA ARG A 397 10.83 -4.70 -10.62
C ARG A 397 10.27 -4.57 -12.04
N GLU A 398 9.04 -4.10 -12.19
CA GLU A 398 8.38 -3.98 -13.50
C GLU A 398 8.87 -2.77 -14.29
N GLY A 399 9.50 -1.82 -13.58
CA GLY A 399 10.11 -0.64 -14.18
C GLY A 399 9.11 0.49 -14.41
N LEU A 400 9.53 1.52 -15.14
CA LEU A 400 8.80 2.78 -15.28
C LEU A 400 7.83 2.77 -16.47
N ALA A 401 6.64 3.32 -16.27
CA ALA A 401 5.62 3.57 -17.28
C ALA A 401 5.91 4.89 -18.02
N ARG A 402 6.63 4.81 -19.16
CA ARG A 402 7.22 5.98 -19.84
C ARG A 402 6.32 6.64 -20.89
N ARG A 403 5.10 6.14 -21.13
CA ARG A 403 4.25 6.58 -22.24
C ARG A 403 3.04 7.34 -21.74
N TYR A 404 2.95 8.61 -22.11
CA TYR A 404 1.84 9.49 -21.77
C TYR A 404 0.99 9.84 -22.98
N HIS A 405 -0.29 10.17 -22.76
CA HIS A 405 -1.17 10.72 -23.80
C HIS A 405 -0.67 12.08 -24.30
N ASN A 406 -0.79 12.30 -25.59
CA ASN A 406 -0.54 13.59 -26.23
C ASN A 406 -1.75 13.91 -27.15
N PRO A 407 -2.40 15.07 -27.02
CA PRO A 407 -2.03 16.18 -26.14
C PRO A 407 -2.23 15.83 -24.65
N LYS A 408 -1.47 16.51 -23.77
CA LYS A 408 -1.60 16.44 -22.32
C LYS A 408 -2.98 16.95 -21.90
N PRO A 409 -3.75 16.21 -21.07
CA PRO A 409 -5.01 16.70 -20.54
C PRO A 409 -4.82 18.01 -19.77
N LEU A 410 -5.80 18.91 -19.82
CA LEU A 410 -5.70 20.23 -19.15
C LEU A 410 -5.55 20.13 -17.63
N TRP A 411 -6.08 19.07 -17.03
CA TRP A 411 -5.98 18.82 -15.60
C TRP A 411 -4.60 18.26 -15.17
N SER A 412 -3.81 17.69 -16.07
CA SER A 412 -2.46 17.20 -15.75
C SER A 412 -1.48 18.36 -15.70
N VAL A 413 -0.86 18.61 -14.55
CA VAL A 413 0.08 19.72 -14.37
C VAL A 413 1.50 19.28 -14.56
N PHE A 414 1.92 18.29 -13.79
CA PHE A 414 3.27 17.74 -13.81
C PHE A 414 3.21 16.22 -14.02
N ARG A 415 4.12 15.68 -14.82
CA ARG A 415 4.26 14.24 -15.04
C ARG A 415 5.67 13.88 -15.45
N GLU A 416 6.20 12.85 -14.82
CA GLU A 416 7.55 12.35 -15.09
C GLU A 416 7.64 10.84 -14.82
N ALA A 417 8.30 10.10 -15.70
CA ALA A 417 8.57 8.68 -15.51
C ALA A 417 9.99 8.47 -14.96
N SER A 418 10.16 8.75 -13.69
CA SER A 418 11.39 8.50 -12.92
C SER A 418 11.03 7.85 -11.59
N PHE A 419 11.92 7.05 -11.03
CA PHE A 419 11.75 6.56 -9.66
C PHE A 419 11.98 7.68 -8.65
N GLY A 420 11.19 7.67 -7.58
CA GLY A 420 11.24 8.75 -6.61
C GLY A 420 10.33 8.54 -5.39
N HIS A 421 10.08 9.63 -4.68
CA HIS A 421 9.17 9.71 -3.54
C HIS A 421 8.67 11.13 -3.36
N GLY A 422 7.57 11.29 -2.63
CA GLY A 422 7.00 12.57 -2.28
C GLY A 422 7.19 12.92 -0.81
N GLU A 423 7.19 14.22 -0.52
CA GLU A 423 7.09 14.76 0.83
C GLU A 423 5.88 15.69 0.89
N LEU A 424 4.95 15.40 1.81
CA LEU A 424 3.79 16.25 2.09
C LEU A 424 3.95 16.86 3.48
N LYS A 425 4.28 18.14 3.54
CA LYS A 425 4.37 18.87 4.79
C LYS A 425 3.10 19.68 5.02
N ILE A 426 2.25 19.23 5.93
CA ILE A 426 1.08 19.98 6.38
C ILE A 426 1.56 21.04 7.37
N VAL A 427 1.65 22.28 6.92
CA VAL A 427 2.26 23.37 7.69
C VAL A 427 1.31 23.91 8.74
N ASN A 428 0.04 24.05 8.38
CA ASN A 428 -1.02 24.55 9.27
C ASN A 428 -2.41 24.12 8.74
N SER A 429 -3.48 24.61 9.34
CA SER A 429 -4.87 24.29 8.96
C SER A 429 -5.27 24.68 7.54
N THR A 430 -4.49 25.50 6.85
CA THR A 430 -4.84 26.06 5.53
C THR A 430 -3.83 25.76 4.42
N HIS A 431 -2.57 25.50 4.74
CA HIS A 431 -1.50 25.33 3.75
C HIS A 431 -0.69 24.07 3.99
N ALA A 432 -0.47 23.33 2.95
CA ALA A 432 0.46 22.22 2.85
C ALA A 432 1.45 22.46 1.70
N HIS A 433 2.64 21.96 1.86
CA HIS A 433 3.69 21.99 0.86
C HIS A 433 3.94 20.57 0.37
N TRP A 434 3.74 20.33 -0.91
CA TRP A 434 4.06 19.08 -1.58
C TRP A 434 5.32 19.25 -2.38
N THR A 435 6.25 18.30 -2.25
CA THR A 435 7.43 18.19 -3.10
C THR A 435 7.58 16.75 -3.58
N TRP A 436 7.93 16.56 -4.84
CA TRP A 436 8.31 15.27 -5.37
C TRP A 436 9.79 15.27 -5.73
N HIS A 437 10.49 14.21 -5.33
CA HIS A 437 11.92 14.02 -5.50
C HIS A 437 12.17 12.78 -6.32
N ARG A 438 12.78 12.93 -7.48
CA ARG A 438 13.27 11.78 -8.24
C ARG A 438 14.58 11.29 -7.66
N ASN A 439 14.83 9.99 -7.80
CA ASN A 439 16.14 9.42 -7.53
C ASN A 439 17.10 9.82 -8.66
N ASP A 440 18.14 10.56 -8.33
CA ASP A 440 19.25 10.83 -9.24
C ASP A 440 20.54 10.23 -8.65
N ASP A 441 20.59 8.90 -8.64
CA ASP A 441 21.64 8.02 -8.11
C ASP A 441 21.97 8.23 -6.62
N GLU A 442 22.65 9.31 -6.26
CA GLU A 442 23.16 9.54 -4.90
C GLU A 442 22.31 10.54 -4.10
N GLU A 443 21.50 11.35 -4.77
CA GLU A 443 20.74 12.43 -4.13
C GLU A 443 19.28 12.46 -4.60
N PRO A 444 18.32 12.83 -3.71
CA PRO A 444 16.95 13.13 -4.11
C PRO A 444 16.92 14.51 -4.78
N VAL A 445 16.53 14.58 -6.05
CA VAL A 445 16.42 15.84 -6.77
C VAL A 445 14.98 16.31 -6.77
N ARG A 446 14.69 17.41 -6.09
CA ARG A 446 13.37 18.05 -6.11
C ARG A 446 13.04 18.54 -7.52
N THR A 447 11.92 18.07 -8.08
CA THR A 447 11.50 18.42 -9.44
C THR A 447 10.06 18.93 -9.52
N ASP A 448 9.19 18.54 -8.62
CA ASP A 448 7.86 19.18 -8.45
C ASP A 448 7.79 19.84 -7.07
N ASP A 449 7.25 21.03 -7.00
CA ASP A 449 7.19 21.86 -5.80
C ASP A 449 5.94 22.72 -5.84
N VAL A 450 4.96 22.49 -4.95
CA VAL A 450 3.70 23.19 -4.97
C VAL A 450 3.10 23.39 -3.58
N TRP A 451 2.47 24.53 -3.38
CA TRP A 451 1.63 24.81 -2.22
C TRP A 451 0.19 24.39 -2.51
N ILE A 452 -0.39 23.59 -1.64
CA ILE A 452 -1.79 23.17 -1.68
C ILE A 452 -2.52 23.83 -0.52
N THR A 453 -3.73 24.35 -0.79
CA THR A 453 -4.59 24.95 0.23
C THR A 453 -5.69 23.99 0.64
N SER A 454 -6.04 23.95 1.93
CA SER A 454 -7.18 23.16 2.39
C SER A 454 -8.51 23.73 1.90
N LEU A 455 -9.43 22.87 1.55
CA LEU A 455 -10.81 23.25 1.20
C LEU A 455 -11.68 23.54 2.42
N ALA A 456 -11.26 23.19 3.64
CA ALA A 456 -12.05 23.33 4.87
C ALA A 456 -12.55 24.78 5.12
N GLY A 457 -11.74 25.79 4.78
CA GLY A 457 -12.09 27.22 4.91
C GLY A 457 -12.54 27.89 3.60
N SER A 458 -12.68 27.13 2.52
CA SER A 458 -13.00 27.67 1.20
C SER A 458 -14.50 27.96 1.01
N GLN A 459 -14.83 28.73 -0.03
CA GLN A 459 -16.23 28.95 -0.43
C GLN A 459 -16.92 27.63 -0.84
N CYS A 460 -16.18 26.65 -1.28
CA CYS A 460 -16.71 25.34 -1.67
C CYS A 460 -17.51 24.66 -0.54
N VAL A 461 -17.04 24.77 0.71
CA VAL A 461 -17.73 24.19 1.88
C VAL A 461 -19.01 24.96 2.22
N GLN A 462 -19.02 26.27 1.95
CA GLN A 462 -20.19 27.13 2.25
C GLN A 462 -21.37 26.82 1.31
N ASP A 463 -21.10 26.55 0.06
CA ASP A 463 -22.11 26.32 -0.99
C ASP A 463 -22.72 24.91 -0.98
N SER A 464 -21.99 23.92 -0.47
CA SER A 464 -22.33 22.50 -0.65
C SER A 464 -22.95 21.83 0.58
N SER A 465 -23.10 22.50 1.70
CA SER A 465 -23.63 21.91 2.95
C SER A 465 -25.01 21.23 2.79
N ARG A 466 -25.80 21.63 1.78
CA ARG A 466 -27.10 21.01 1.46
C ARG A 466 -26.95 19.77 0.57
N GLU A 467 -26.02 19.77 -0.38
CA GLU A 467 -25.78 18.67 -1.31
C GLU A 467 -25.08 17.50 -0.61
N PHE A 468 -24.08 17.77 0.21
CA PHE A 468 -23.40 16.80 1.05
C PHE A 468 -24.37 16.02 1.95
N ARG A 469 -25.27 16.74 2.65
CA ARG A 469 -26.31 16.10 3.46
C ARG A 469 -27.26 15.24 2.64
N LYS A 470 -27.62 15.62 1.42
CA LYS A 470 -28.47 14.82 0.55
C LYS A 470 -27.78 13.52 0.13
N ILE A 471 -26.50 13.57 -0.24
CA ILE A 471 -25.73 12.41 -0.66
C ILE A 471 -25.51 11.45 0.51
N LEU A 472 -25.17 11.96 1.70
CA LEU A 472 -24.96 11.13 2.90
C LEU A 472 -26.26 10.56 3.46
N MET A 473 -27.40 11.26 3.32
CA MET A 473 -28.71 10.84 3.83
C MET A 473 -29.56 10.08 2.79
N SER A 474 -29.08 9.92 1.56
CA SER A 474 -29.75 9.01 0.63
C SER A 474 -29.63 7.57 1.12
N PRO A 475 -30.72 6.81 1.07
CA PRO A 475 -30.75 5.42 1.57
C PRO A 475 -29.78 4.52 0.81
#